data_6fa27a73c5628f28201b29c886d29aef
#
_entry.id   6fa27a73c5628f28201b29c886d29aef
#
_cell.length_a   1.000
_cell.length_b   1.000
_cell.length_c   1.000
_cell.angle_alpha   90.00
_cell.angle_beta   90.00
_cell.angle_gamma   90.00
#
_symmetry.space_group_name_H-M   'P 1'
#
loop_
_entity.id
_entity.type
_entity.pdbx_description
1 polymer ?
#
loop_
_entity_poly.entity_id
_entity_poly.type
_entity_poly.pdbx_seq_one_letter_code
_entity_poly.pdbx_strand_id
1 'polypeptide(L)'
;MNNNFLSELTIVILTYKTNRDILINCLNSIDERVNVLIIENSNKFENENEFLDKFSNLSIKCTGSNLGFGGGNNFGFKRVNTKFTLALSPDTICDKKFFEKLNIYLKSDLDFTILGVNFYKEDINKTGHSSYGYFKKNNLEKKFNNTLIEVDWIIGCAIIINLNKFTDKVVFDENIFIYFEDFDLCKRLSKIGKKVLSSKILFIKHIGNSSSIAIIPELKSAAIKFRSWHWRWSEFYFYKKNFGALYAHKKCSYKLIKFLILMIFFKIRSNNEMFNLNKYSFLGLFNAIIGKRSFYRIEY
;
A
#
# COMPACT_ATOMS: atom_id res chain seq x y z
N MET A 1 -26.97 21.49 13.72
CA MET A 1 -26.94 20.35 12.79
C MET A 1 -25.54 19.74 12.85
N ASN A 2 -25.40 18.50 13.35
CA ASN A 2 -24.11 17.82 13.35
C ASN A 2 -23.80 17.39 11.90
N ASN A 3 -23.13 18.26 11.14
CA ASN A 3 -22.64 17.88 9.81
C ASN A 3 -21.66 16.74 9.95
N ASN A 4 -22.12 15.53 9.63
CA ASN A 4 -21.30 14.34 9.63
C ASN A 4 -20.56 14.26 8.29
N PHE A 5 -19.29 14.73 8.27
CA PHE A 5 -18.46 14.71 7.07
C PHE A 5 -17.99 13.29 6.68
N LEU A 6 -18.34 12.26 7.47
CA LEU A 6 -18.08 10.87 7.11
C LEU A 6 -18.89 10.44 5.85
N SER A 7 -20.00 11.13 5.53
CA SER A 7 -20.71 10.93 4.27
C SER A 7 -19.91 11.34 3.03
N GLU A 8 -18.86 12.16 3.19
CA GLU A 8 -17.92 12.53 2.12
C GLU A 8 -16.73 11.57 1.99
N LEU A 9 -16.75 10.47 2.74
CA LEU A 9 -15.71 9.43 2.77
C LEU A 9 -16.24 8.10 2.26
N THR A 10 -15.48 7.45 1.40
CA THR A 10 -15.64 6.03 1.06
C THR A 10 -14.34 5.30 1.38
N ILE A 11 -14.42 4.16 2.07
CA ILE A 11 -13.26 3.30 2.29
C ILE A 11 -13.12 2.34 1.12
N VAL A 12 -11.95 2.30 0.50
CA VAL A 12 -11.61 1.33 -0.54
C VAL A 12 -10.67 0.28 0.07
N ILE A 13 -11.10 -0.97 0.06
CA ILE A 13 -10.32 -2.12 0.54
C ILE A 13 -9.98 -3.00 -0.66
N LEU A 14 -8.69 -3.05 -1.01
CA LEU A 14 -8.21 -3.94 -2.06
C LEU A 14 -7.93 -5.32 -1.48
N THR A 15 -8.63 -6.33 -1.99
CA THR A 15 -8.44 -7.74 -1.63
C THR A 15 -7.85 -8.52 -2.80
N TYR A 16 -7.16 -9.61 -2.50
CA TYR A 16 -6.76 -10.62 -3.48
C TYR A 16 -6.74 -11.97 -2.79
N LYS A 17 -7.83 -12.72 -2.90
CA LYS A 17 -8.01 -14.01 -2.20
C LYS A 17 -7.69 -13.87 -0.70
N THR A 18 -8.13 -12.79 -0.09
CA THR A 18 -7.86 -12.46 1.31
C THR A 18 -8.63 -13.42 2.23
N ASN A 19 -7.97 -13.84 3.31
CA ASN A 19 -8.60 -14.69 4.32
C ASN A 19 -9.87 -14.01 4.87
N ARG A 20 -10.96 -14.79 4.93
CA ARG A 20 -12.29 -14.34 5.33
C ARG A 20 -12.30 -13.67 6.71
N ASP A 21 -11.70 -14.30 7.71
CA ASP A 21 -11.77 -13.83 9.10
C ASP A 21 -10.96 -12.54 9.30
N ILE A 22 -9.85 -12.41 8.58
CA ILE A 22 -9.04 -11.18 8.57
C ILE A 22 -9.87 -10.03 8.00
N LEU A 23 -10.56 -10.25 6.87
CA LEU A 23 -11.39 -9.23 6.25
C LEU A 23 -12.59 -8.86 7.12
N ILE A 24 -13.26 -9.84 7.76
CA ILE A 24 -14.36 -9.59 8.70
C ILE A 24 -13.88 -8.75 9.88
N ASN A 25 -12.70 -9.03 10.46
CA ASN A 25 -12.16 -8.24 11.56
C ASN A 25 -11.87 -6.79 11.14
N CYS A 26 -11.37 -6.59 9.92
CA CYS A 26 -11.20 -5.26 9.36
C CYS A 26 -12.54 -4.53 9.25
N LEU A 27 -13.53 -5.14 8.62
CA LEU A 27 -14.89 -4.57 8.40
C LEU A 27 -15.60 -4.26 9.71
N ASN A 28 -15.52 -5.14 10.72
CA ASN A 28 -16.10 -4.90 12.05
C ASN A 28 -15.49 -3.69 12.78
N SER A 29 -14.33 -3.21 12.36
CA SER A 29 -13.68 -2.03 12.95
C SER A 29 -14.08 -0.72 12.27
N ILE A 30 -14.84 -0.79 11.18
CA ILE A 30 -15.28 0.36 10.40
C ILE A 30 -16.62 0.86 10.93
N ASP A 31 -16.76 2.19 11.02
CA ASP A 31 -18.01 2.84 11.38
C ASP A 31 -19.08 2.59 10.31
N GLU A 32 -20.24 2.09 10.70
CA GLU A 32 -21.35 1.73 9.79
C GLU A 32 -21.89 2.90 8.94
N ARG A 33 -21.62 4.14 9.37
CA ARG A 33 -22.00 5.35 8.64
C ARG A 33 -21.12 5.64 7.43
N VAL A 34 -20.00 4.92 7.26
CA VAL A 34 -19.03 5.12 6.17
C VAL A 34 -19.25 4.06 5.10
N ASN A 35 -19.39 4.48 3.86
CA ASN A 35 -19.48 3.54 2.73
C ASN A 35 -18.16 2.77 2.54
N VAL A 36 -18.27 1.48 2.32
CA VAL A 36 -17.14 0.59 2.05
C VAL A 36 -17.27 -0.02 0.66
N LEU A 37 -16.19 0.09 -0.12
CA LEU A 37 -16.06 -0.54 -1.43
C LEU A 37 -14.91 -1.54 -1.38
N ILE A 38 -15.23 -2.83 -1.39
CA ILE A 38 -14.23 -3.88 -1.60
C ILE A 38 -13.95 -4.00 -3.10
N ILE A 39 -12.68 -4.00 -3.44
CA ILE A 39 -12.18 -4.35 -4.77
C ILE A 39 -11.47 -5.69 -4.68
N GLU A 40 -12.14 -6.73 -5.14
CA GLU A 40 -11.48 -8.02 -5.30
C GLU A 40 -10.65 -8.02 -6.57
N ASN A 41 -9.34 -8.16 -6.40
CA ASN A 41 -8.36 -8.04 -7.49
C ASN A 41 -8.21 -9.36 -8.28
N SER A 42 -9.36 -10.01 -8.51
CA SER A 42 -9.51 -11.25 -9.27
C SER A 42 -10.86 -11.25 -10.01
N ASN A 43 -11.21 -12.39 -10.58
CA ASN A 43 -12.46 -12.56 -11.33
C ASN A 43 -13.68 -12.83 -10.43
N LYS A 44 -13.49 -13.19 -9.16
CA LYS A 44 -14.59 -13.58 -8.26
C LYS A 44 -14.24 -13.27 -6.81
N PHE A 45 -15.22 -12.73 -6.06
CA PHE A 45 -15.17 -12.62 -4.61
C PHE A 45 -15.94 -13.81 -4.00
N GLU A 46 -15.28 -14.54 -3.11
CA GLU A 46 -15.91 -15.71 -2.48
C GLU A 46 -16.89 -15.29 -1.39
N ASN A 47 -18.04 -16.00 -1.31
CA ASN A 47 -19.10 -15.78 -0.30
C ASN A 47 -19.67 -14.35 -0.30
N GLU A 48 -19.81 -13.71 -1.46
CA GLU A 48 -20.26 -12.32 -1.61
C GLU A 48 -21.54 -12.04 -0.84
N ASN A 49 -22.56 -12.89 -0.97
CA ASN A 49 -23.86 -12.69 -0.30
C ASN A 49 -23.74 -12.65 1.22
N GLU A 50 -22.91 -13.50 1.82
CA GLU A 50 -22.65 -13.49 3.27
C GLU A 50 -22.15 -12.13 3.76
N PHE A 51 -21.25 -11.52 3.01
CA PHE A 51 -20.68 -10.21 3.35
C PHE A 51 -21.71 -9.09 3.16
N LEU A 52 -22.49 -9.11 2.08
CA LEU A 52 -23.52 -8.11 1.80
C LEU A 52 -24.69 -8.19 2.79
N ASP A 53 -25.07 -9.39 3.23
CA ASP A 53 -26.10 -9.58 4.26
C ASP A 53 -25.64 -9.07 5.63
N LYS A 54 -24.34 -9.19 5.92
CA LYS A 54 -23.77 -8.79 7.21
C LYS A 54 -23.45 -7.31 7.33
N PHE A 55 -23.06 -6.65 6.24
CA PHE A 55 -22.58 -5.27 6.22
C PHE A 55 -23.39 -4.41 5.24
N SER A 56 -24.38 -3.67 5.76
CA SER A 56 -25.31 -2.87 4.94
C SER A 56 -24.67 -1.71 4.18
N ASN A 57 -23.48 -1.24 4.63
CA ASN A 57 -22.71 -0.15 4.03
C ASN A 57 -21.65 -0.64 3.02
N LEU A 58 -21.68 -1.95 2.67
CA LEU A 58 -20.68 -2.59 1.82
C LEU A 58 -21.15 -2.70 0.36
N SER A 59 -20.21 -2.49 -0.55
CA SER A 59 -20.33 -2.88 -1.95
C SER A 59 -19.07 -3.61 -2.41
N ILE A 60 -19.19 -4.52 -3.39
CA ILE A 60 -18.09 -5.36 -3.85
C ILE A 60 -17.99 -5.25 -5.38
N LYS A 61 -16.79 -5.12 -5.89
CA LYS A 61 -16.48 -5.13 -7.33
C LYS A 61 -15.22 -5.95 -7.61
N CYS A 62 -15.28 -6.80 -8.64
CA CYS A 62 -14.15 -7.58 -9.10
C CYS A 62 -13.46 -6.87 -10.26
N THR A 63 -12.13 -6.97 -10.33
CA THR A 63 -11.31 -6.41 -11.42
C THR A 63 -11.25 -7.31 -12.65
N GLY A 64 -11.64 -8.58 -12.52
CA GLY A 64 -11.54 -9.61 -13.57
C GLY A 64 -10.14 -10.25 -13.66
N SER A 65 -9.11 -9.59 -13.16
CA SER A 65 -7.73 -10.10 -13.14
C SER A 65 -6.89 -9.34 -12.12
N ASN A 66 -5.75 -9.87 -11.70
CA ASN A 66 -4.88 -9.19 -10.75
C ASN A 66 -4.13 -8.01 -11.39
N LEU A 67 -4.60 -6.79 -11.13
CA LEU A 67 -4.03 -5.53 -11.62
C LEU A 67 -2.85 -5.02 -10.77
N GLY A 68 -2.49 -5.72 -9.69
CA GLY A 68 -1.53 -5.26 -8.69
C GLY A 68 -2.15 -4.26 -7.69
N PHE A 69 -1.32 -3.76 -6.77
CA PHE A 69 -1.81 -2.87 -5.71
C PHE A 69 -2.30 -1.53 -6.26
N GLY A 70 -1.46 -0.86 -7.05
CA GLY A 70 -1.81 0.46 -7.60
C GLY A 70 -2.99 0.41 -8.56
N GLY A 71 -2.98 -0.54 -9.52
CA GLY A 71 -4.06 -0.70 -10.49
C GLY A 71 -5.40 -1.08 -9.86
N GLY A 72 -5.39 -2.00 -8.89
CA GLY A 72 -6.60 -2.40 -8.16
C GLY A 72 -7.20 -1.25 -7.35
N ASN A 73 -6.38 -0.47 -6.63
CA ASN A 73 -6.86 0.72 -5.91
C ASN A 73 -7.39 1.80 -6.86
N ASN A 74 -6.70 2.10 -7.96
CA ASN A 74 -7.19 3.06 -8.97
C ASN A 74 -8.53 2.61 -9.58
N PHE A 75 -8.70 1.30 -9.82
CA PHE A 75 -9.98 0.74 -10.26
C PHE A 75 -11.11 1.04 -9.26
N GLY A 76 -10.83 0.95 -7.97
CA GLY A 76 -11.74 1.31 -6.90
C GLY A 76 -12.01 2.83 -6.85
N PHE A 77 -10.96 3.65 -6.87
CA PHE A 77 -11.08 5.10 -6.77
C PHE A 77 -11.92 5.73 -7.88
N LYS A 78 -11.82 5.19 -9.10
CA LYS A 78 -12.68 5.62 -10.23
C LYS A 78 -14.18 5.41 -9.98
N ARG A 79 -14.54 4.52 -9.04
CA ARG A 79 -15.94 4.19 -8.67
C ARG A 79 -16.41 4.89 -7.40
N VAL A 80 -15.54 5.60 -6.71
CA VAL A 80 -15.87 6.40 -5.53
C VAL A 80 -16.47 7.73 -5.96
N ASN A 81 -17.63 8.10 -5.42
CA ASN A 81 -18.29 9.38 -5.68
C ASN A 81 -18.04 10.43 -4.61
N THR A 82 -17.51 10.04 -3.46
CA THR A 82 -17.15 10.95 -2.38
C THR A 82 -15.86 11.71 -2.65
N LYS A 83 -15.70 12.88 -2.03
CA LYS A 83 -14.52 13.73 -2.14
C LYS A 83 -13.26 13.04 -1.62
N PHE A 84 -13.41 12.30 -0.51
CA PHE A 84 -12.33 11.60 0.15
C PHE A 84 -12.47 10.10 0.02
N THR A 85 -11.34 9.42 -0.05
CA THR A 85 -11.26 7.96 0.12
C THR A 85 -10.19 7.62 1.14
N LEU A 86 -10.44 6.57 1.92
CA LEU A 86 -9.42 5.89 2.71
C LEU A 86 -9.05 4.60 1.98
N ALA A 87 -7.86 4.55 1.38
CA ALA A 87 -7.29 3.29 0.92
C ALA A 87 -6.83 2.50 2.15
N LEU A 88 -7.43 1.36 2.42
CA LEU A 88 -7.22 0.58 3.64
C LEU A 88 -6.84 -0.86 3.30
N SER A 89 -5.76 -1.36 3.88
CA SER A 89 -5.40 -2.78 3.74
C SER A 89 -6.36 -3.68 4.52
N PRO A 90 -6.73 -4.85 4.00
CA PRO A 90 -7.71 -5.73 4.65
C PRO A 90 -7.22 -6.36 5.96
N ASP A 91 -5.91 -6.28 6.27
CA ASP A 91 -5.30 -6.76 7.51
C ASP A 91 -5.05 -5.63 8.54
N THR A 92 -5.91 -4.63 8.50
CA THR A 92 -5.91 -3.50 9.44
C THR A 92 -7.17 -3.47 10.30
N ILE A 93 -7.05 -2.91 11.49
CA ILE A 93 -8.16 -2.69 12.43
C ILE A 93 -8.10 -1.22 12.84
N CYS A 94 -9.19 -0.48 12.60
CA CYS A 94 -9.31 0.91 13.02
C CYS A 94 -9.50 1.01 14.55
N ASP A 95 -8.83 1.96 15.18
CA ASP A 95 -9.03 2.25 16.60
C ASP A 95 -10.46 2.73 16.89
N LYS A 96 -10.97 2.49 18.09
CA LYS A 96 -12.35 2.85 18.51
C LYS A 96 -12.73 4.31 18.24
N LYS A 97 -11.77 5.26 18.32
CA LYS A 97 -11.99 6.69 18.08
C LYS A 97 -11.45 7.16 16.72
N PHE A 98 -11.13 6.21 15.83
CA PHE A 98 -10.53 6.56 14.54
C PHE A 98 -11.41 7.49 13.72
N PHE A 99 -12.68 7.15 13.55
CA PHE A 99 -13.62 7.91 12.73
C PHE A 99 -14.02 9.24 13.36
N GLU A 100 -14.11 9.33 14.69
CA GLU A 100 -14.32 10.60 15.40
C GLU A 100 -13.15 11.58 15.14
N LYS A 101 -11.92 11.09 15.28
CA LYS A 101 -10.72 11.86 15.01
C LYS A 101 -10.56 12.21 13.52
N LEU A 102 -10.89 11.30 12.63
CA LEU A 102 -10.85 11.54 11.18
C LEU A 102 -11.83 12.64 10.79
N ASN A 103 -13.02 12.66 11.39
CA ASN A 103 -14.02 13.68 11.14
C ASN A 103 -13.52 15.10 11.47
N ILE A 104 -12.57 15.26 12.42
CA ILE A 104 -11.93 16.55 12.72
C ILE A 104 -11.17 17.09 11.50
N TYR A 105 -10.42 16.22 10.81
CA TYR A 105 -9.68 16.60 9.60
C TYR A 105 -10.59 16.86 8.41
N LEU A 106 -11.65 16.05 8.23
CA LEU A 106 -12.60 16.23 7.13
C LEU A 106 -13.42 17.51 7.25
N LYS A 107 -13.70 17.95 8.50
CA LYS A 107 -14.40 19.21 8.80
C LYS A 107 -13.51 20.45 8.67
N SER A 108 -12.21 20.28 8.78
CA SER A 108 -11.30 21.42 8.78
C SER A 108 -11.09 21.95 7.35
N ASP A 109 -10.74 23.25 7.25
CA ASP A 109 -10.32 23.87 5.98
C ASP A 109 -8.93 23.42 5.52
N LEU A 110 -8.45 22.30 6.05
CA LEU A 110 -7.15 21.72 5.71
C LEU A 110 -7.14 21.24 4.26
N ASP A 111 -6.44 21.97 3.40
CA ASP A 111 -6.23 21.53 2.02
C ASP A 111 -5.08 20.53 1.95
N PHE A 112 -5.40 19.25 2.01
CA PHE A 112 -4.43 18.17 1.81
C PHE A 112 -4.71 17.37 0.54
N THR A 113 -3.66 16.79 -0.03
CA THR A 113 -3.77 15.86 -1.17
C THR A 113 -3.82 14.43 -0.67
N ILE A 114 -2.91 14.06 0.21
CA ILE A 114 -2.89 12.78 0.93
C ILE A 114 -2.55 13.00 2.40
N LEU A 115 -3.10 12.15 3.26
CA LEU A 115 -2.85 12.14 4.70
C LEU A 115 -2.59 10.72 5.17
N GLY A 116 -1.39 10.46 5.69
CA GLY A 116 -0.98 9.19 6.25
C GLY A 116 -1.59 8.93 7.63
N VAL A 117 -1.89 7.67 7.88
CA VAL A 117 -2.35 7.15 9.16
C VAL A 117 -1.19 6.41 9.84
N ASN A 118 -1.01 6.59 11.14
CA ASN A 118 -0.03 5.82 11.90
C ASN A 118 -0.54 4.39 12.15
N PHE A 119 0.39 3.46 12.27
CA PHE A 119 0.04 2.08 12.59
C PHE A 119 0.91 1.53 13.72
N TYR A 120 0.39 0.54 14.41
CA TYR A 120 1.10 -0.28 15.38
C TYR A 120 0.79 -1.76 15.10
N LYS A 121 1.64 -2.66 15.58
CA LYS A 121 1.43 -4.11 15.46
C LYS A 121 0.79 -4.67 16.72
N GLU A 122 1.53 -4.74 17.81
CA GLU A 122 1.09 -5.32 19.09
C GLU A 122 0.97 -4.26 20.17
N ASP A 123 1.87 -3.28 20.18
CA ASP A 123 1.96 -2.22 21.18
C ASP A 123 1.81 -0.85 20.52
N ILE A 124 0.78 -0.10 20.93
CA ILE A 124 0.48 1.23 20.43
C ILE A 124 1.63 2.22 20.68
N ASN A 125 2.46 1.98 21.67
CA ASN A 125 3.63 2.81 21.95
C ASN A 125 4.79 2.55 20.98
N LYS A 126 4.74 1.44 20.21
CA LYS A 126 5.69 1.08 19.16
C LYS A 126 5.07 1.32 17.78
N THR A 127 4.75 2.57 17.51
CA THR A 127 4.15 2.96 16.24
C THR A 127 5.16 2.89 15.10
N GLY A 128 4.73 2.30 13.98
CA GLY A 128 5.38 2.47 12.68
C GLY A 128 4.98 3.84 12.14
N HIS A 129 5.98 4.66 11.85
CA HIS A 129 5.74 6.00 11.32
C HIS A 129 5.97 6.04 9.83
N SER A 130 5.24 6.91 9.20
CA SER A 130 5.64 7.56 7.97
C SER A 130 7.06 8.10 8.14
N SER A 131 7.95 7.85 7.18
CA SER A 131 9.36 8.11 7.39
C SER A 131 9.74 9.53 6.98
N TYR A 132 10.46 10.21 7.86
CA TYR A 132 11.26 11.39 7.52
C TYR A 132 12.63 10.99 6.98
N GLY A 133 13.14 11.80 6.07
CA GLY A 133 14.52 11.70 5.65
C GLY A 133 14.87 10.54 4.74
N TYR A 134 13.88 9.81 4.23
CA TYR A 134 14.15 8.77 3.23
C TYR A 134 14.75 9.35 1.94
N PHE A 135 14.26 10.53 1.54
CA PHE A 135 14.74 11.24 0.35
C PHE A 135 15.65 12.43 0.65
N LYS A 136 15.79 12.84 1.91
CA LYS A 136 16.60 13.98 2.36
C LYS A 136 17.52 13.55 3.49
N LYS A 137 18.74 14.12 3.52
CA LYS A 137 19.74 13.78 4.55
C LYS A 137 19.41 14.27 5.97
N ASN A 138 18.43 15.15 6.13
CA ASN A 138 18.07 15.74 7.42
C ASN A 138 16.78 15.12 7.97
N ASN A 139 16.92 14.36 9.04
CA ASN A 139 15.85 13.63 9.74
C ASN A 139 15.00 14.51 10.68
N LEU A 140 14.88 15.81 10.43
CA LEU A 140 14.07 16.68 11.29
C LEU A 140 12.61 16.58 10.88
N GLU A 141 11.79 16.06 11.80
CA GLU A 141 10.32 16.15 11.69
C GLU A 141 9.91 17.60 11.47
N LYS A 142 9.26 17.85 10.34
CA LYS A 142 8.73 19.16 10.07
C LYS A 142 7.32 19.26 10.65
N LYS A 143 7.21 19.86 11.84
CA LYS A 143 5.91 20.12 12.48
C LYS A 143 5.06 20.95 11.52
N PHE A 144 3.89 20.45 11.15
CA PHE A 144 2.91 21.20 10.36
C PHE A 144 1.95 21.95 11.27
N ASN A 145 1.36 21.23 12.23
CA ASN A 145 0.57 21.79 13.33
C ASN A 145 0.61 20.84 14.54
N ASN A 146 -0.29 21.02 15.52
CA ASN A 146 -0.30 20.20 16.74
C ASN A 146 -0.61 18.72 16.48
N THR A 147 -1.38 18.40 15.44
CA THR A 147 -1.86 17.04 15.12
C THR A 147 -1.28 16.46 13.84
N LEU A 148 -0.53 17.24 13.07
CA LEU A 148 0.03 16.86 11.76
C LEU A 148 1.52 17.15 11.68
N ILE A 149 2.20 16.28 10.94
CA ILE A 149 3.59 16.43 10.52
C ILE A 149 3.70 16.32 9.01
N GLU A 150 4.62 17.09 8.41
CA GLU A 150 5.03 16.91 7.02
C GLU A 150 6.08 15.81 6.95
N VAL A 151 5.91 14.85 6.05
CA VAL A 151 6.77 13.67 5.88
C VAL A 151 7.22 13.54 4.43
N ASP A 152 8.28 12.74 4.20
CA ASP A 152 8.74 12.44 2.84
C ASP A 152 7.99 11.26 2.22
N TRP A 153 7.47 10.38 3.07
CA TRP A 153 6.80 9.16 2.65
C TRP A 153 5.81 8.68 3.72
N ILE A 154 4.72 8.08 3.26
CA ILE A 154 3.70 7.39 4.06
C ILE A 154 3.52 5.98 3.54
N ILE A 155 3.25 5.03 4.45
CA ILE A 155 3.04 3.63 4.07
C ILE A 155 1.66 3.41 3.47
N GLY A 156 1.58 2.52 2.47
CA GLY A 156 0.37 2.26 1.69
C GLY A 156 -0.77 1.54 2.43
N CYS A 157 -0.59 1.07 3.68
CA CYS A 157 -1.61 0.28 4.37
C CYS A 157 -2.85 1.08 4.81
N ALA A 158 -2.73 2.40 5.00
CA ALA A 158 -3.85 3.30 5.27
C ALA A 158 -3.51 4.74 4.84
N ILE A 159 -4.14 5.19 3.77
CA ILE A 159 -3.92 6.52 3.20
C ILE A 159 -5.27 7.19 2.95
N ILE A 160 -5.49 8.36 3.53
CA ILE A 160 -6.63 9.22 3.23
C ILE A 160 -6.25 10.09 2.03
N ILE A 161 -7.08 10.07 0.99
CA ILE A 161 -6.81 10.70 -0.30
C ILE A 161 -7.95 11.65 -0.64
N ASN A 162 -7.62 12.88 -1.01
CA ASN A 162 -8.56 13.81 -1.63
C ASN A 162 -8.60 13.53 -3.14
N LEU A 163 -9.61 12.79 -3.59
CA LEU A 163 -9.72 12.34 -4.99
C LEU A 163 -9.87 13.50 -5.99
N ASN A 164 -10.40 14.65 -5.56
CA ASN A 164 -10.53 15.83 -6.40
C ASN A 164 -9.18 16.46 -6.80
N LYS A 165 -8.08 16.04 -6.16
CA LYS A 165 -6.72 16.48 -6.47
C LYS A 165 -6.03 15.61 -7.54
N PHE A 166 -6.71 14.58 -8.06
CA PHE A 166 -6.16 13.64 -9.02
C PHE A 166 -7.03 13.58 -10.29
N THR A 167 -6.40 13.78 -11.44
CA THR A 167 -7.06 13.63 -12.74
C THR A 167 -7.53 12.18 -12.91
N ASP A 168 -8.78 12.01 -13.34
CA ASP A 168 -9.42 10.70 -13.55
C ASP A 168 -9.34 9.75 -12.34
N LYS A 169 -9.10 10.33 -11.15
CA LYS A 169 -8.89 9.57 -9.88
C LYS A 169 -7.76 8.54 -9.99
N VAL A 170 -6.74 8.80 -10.82
CA VAL A 170 -5.56 7.94 -10.95
C VAL A 170 -4.49 8.40 -9.96
N VAL A 171 -4.39 7.69 -8.86
CA VAL A 171 -3.51 8.03 -7.73
C VAL A 171 -2.15 7.33 -7.86
N PHE A 172 -2.16 6.02 -8.10
CA PHE A 172 -0.96 5.19 -8.18
C PHE A 172 -0.50 4.98 -9.63
N ASP A 173 0.81 4.77 -9.82
CA ASP A 173 1.37 4.34 -11.10
C ASP A 173 1.09 2.86 -11.36
N GLU A 174 0.25 2.57 -12.35
CA GLU A 174 -0.18 1.20 -12.69
C GLU A 174 0.95 0.33 -13.29
N ASN A 175 2.10 0.92 -13.67
CA ASN A 175 3.28 0.14 -14.07
C ASN A 175 3.96 -0.53 -12.87
N ILE A 176 3.75 -0.01 -11.66
CA ILE A 176 4.22 -0.62 -10.42
C ILE A 176 3.16 -1.62 -9.95
N PHE A 177 3.44 -2.92 -10.14
CA PHE A 177 2.48 -3.94 -9.75
C PHE A 177 2.30 -4.02 -8.23
N ILE A 178 3.41 -4.01 -7.49
CA ILE A 178 3.44 -3.98 -6.01
C ILE A 178 4.80 -3.51 -5.52
N TYR A 179 4.83 -2.89 -4.34
CA TYR A 179 5.96 -2.24 -3.69
C TYR A 179 6.44 -0.98 -4.43
N PHE A 180 6.82 0.04 -3.66
CA PHE A 180 7.25 1.36 -4.14
C PHE A 180 6.14 2.24 -4.76
N GLU A 181 4.89 1.80 -4.84
CA GLU A 181 3.78 2.62 -5.30
C GLU A 181 3.51 3.82 -4.37
N ASP A 182 3.63 3.61 -3.06
CA ASP A 182 3.50 4.66 -2.04
C ASP A 182 4.69 5.63 -2.06
N PHE A 183 5.92 5.11 -2.22
CA PHE A 183 7.10 5.94 -2.44
C PHE A 183 6.98 6.79 -3.71
N ASP A 184 6.50 6.19 -4.81
CA ASP A 184 6.31 6.90 -6.09
C ASP A 184 5.26 8.01 -5.96
N LEU A 185 4.13 7.72 -5.31
CA LEU A 185 3.07 8.69 -5.05
C LEU A 185 3.61 9.89 -4.27
N CYS A 186 4.25 9.64 -3.12
CA CYS A 186 4.81 10.69 -2.28
C CYS A 186 5.87 11.52 -3.02
N LYS A 187 6.73 10.85 -3.80
CA LYS A 187 7.76 11.54 -4.59
C LYS A 187 7.17 12.40 -5.71
N ARG A 188 6.14 11.92 -6.42
CA ARG A 188 5.44 12.72 -7.45
C ARG A 188 4.79 13.96 -6.85
N LEU A 189 4.11 13.82 -5.72
CA LEU A 189 3.50 14.94 -5.01
C LEU A 189 4.54 15.97 -4.55
N SER A 190 5.64 15.51 -3.97
CA SER A 190 6.76 16.39 -3.58
C SER A 190 7.36 17.17 -4.77
N LYS A 191 7.46 16.55 -5.96
CA LYS A 191 7.98 17.22 -7.16
C LYS A 191 7.10 18.39 -7.65
N ILE A 192 5.80 18.34 -7.41
CA ILE A 192 4.85 19.40 -7.77
C ILE A 192 4.54 20.32 -6.57
N GLY A 193 5.39 20.31 -5.54
CA GLY A 193 5.26 21.20 -4.37
C GLY A 193 4.11 20.84 -3.41
N LYS A 194 3.46 19.68 -3.57
CA LYS A 194 2.42 19.23 -2.64
C LYS A 194 3.05 18.60 -1.40
N LYS A 195 2.51 18.95 -0.23
CA LYS A 195 2.95 18.37 1.03
C LYS A 195 2.35 16.99 1.23
N VAL A 196 3.17 16.07 1.72
CA VAL A 196 2.74 14.78 2.23
C VAL A 196 2.60 14.93 3.74
N LEU A 197 1.39 14.76 4.25
CA LEU A 197 1.08 14.93 5.66
C LEU A 197 0.86 13.57 6.33
N SER A 198 1.22 13.47 7.60
CA SER A 198 0.92 12.32 8.46
C SER A 198 0.26 12.78 9.74
N SER A 199 -0.79 12.08 10.15
CA SER A 199 -1.53 12.36 11.38
C SER A 199 -0.77 11.84 12.61
N LYS A 200 -0.80 12.59 13.70
CA LYS A 200 -0.31 12.16 15.02
C LYS A 200 -1.41 11.50 15.87
N ILE A 201 -2.66 11.58 15.43
CA ILE A 201 -3.80 11.16 16.25
C ILE A 201 -4.64 10.03 15.63
N LEU A 202 -4.44 9.73 14.33
CA LEU A 202 -5.08 8.61 13.66
C LEU A 202 -4.19 7.38 13.76
N PHE A 203 -4.74 6.28 14.29
CA PHE A 203 -4.03 5.03 14.46
C PHE A 203 -4.87 3.85 13.96
N ILE A 204 -4.18 2.90 13.35
CA ILE A 204 -4.71 1.58 13.04
C ILE A 204 -3.80 0.50 13.62
N LYS A 205 -4.35 -0.64 13.97
CA LYS A 205 -3.57 -1.86 14.20
C LYS A 205 -3.34 -2.53 12.85
N HIS A 206 -2.09 -2.77 12.46
CA HIS A 206 -1.74 -3.45 11.21
C HIS A 206 -1.11 -4.80 11.53
N ILE A 207 -1.85 -5.86 11.33
CA ILE A 207 -1.43 -7.23 11.65
C ILE A 207 -0.21 -7.61 10.78
N GLY A 208 -0.19 -7.14 9.54
CA GLY A 208 0.90 -7.31 8.59
C GLY A 208 1.16 -8.75 8.15
N ASN A 209 1.51 -8.95 6.91
CA ASN A 209 1.72 -10.27 6.28
C ASN A 209 0.53 -11.23 6.30
N SER A 210 -0.61 -10.82 6.83
CA SER A 210 -1.79 -11.67 7.04
C SER A 210 -2.79 -11.61 5.89
N SER A 211 -2.76 -10.55 5.09
CA SER A 211 -3.56 -10.40 3.89
C SER A 211 -2.97 -11.11 2.66
N SER A 212 -1.78 -11.70 2.81
CA SER A 212 -1.05 -12.27 1.68
C SER A 212 -0.90 -13.79 1.82
N ILE A 213 -0.70 -14.43 0.68
CA ILE A 213 -0.36 -15.82 0.42
C ILE A 213 0.68 -16.43 1.38
N ALA A 214 1.49 -15.59 2.04
CA ALA A 214 2.53 -16.05 2.96
C ALA A 214 2.02 -16.78 4.22
N ILE A 215 0.71 -16.73 4.48
CA ILE A 215 0.09 -17.43 5.63
C ILE A 215 -0.07 -18.92 5.34
N ILE A 216 -0.15 -19.31 4.09
CA ILE A 216 -0.30 -20.70 3.66
C ILE A 216 1.11 -21.30 3.58
N PRO A 217 1.46 -22.27 4.44
CA PRO A 217 2.82 -22.84 4.49
C PRO A 217 3.32 -23.36 3.14
N GLU A 218 2.44 -23.99 2.37
CA GLU A 218 2.72 -24.54 1.04
C GLU A 218 3.10 -23.45 0.04
N LEU A 219 2.58 -22.25 0.22
CA LEU A 219 2.81 -21.10 -0.66
C LEU A 219 3.94 -20.18 -0.18
N LYS A 220 4.57 -20.47 0.98
CA LYS A 220 5.67 -19.67 1.53
C LYS A 220 6.79 -19.46 0.51
N SER A 221 7.21 -20.52 -0.18
CA SER A 221 8.26 -20.43 -1.20
C SER A 221 7.84 -19.54 -2.38
N ALA A 222 6.59 -19.64 -2.82
CA ALA A 222 6.04 -18.80 -3.89
C ALA A 222 5.98 -17.35 -3.47
N ALA A 223 5.56 -17.06 -2.23
CA ALA A 223 5.53 -15.73 -1.66
C ALA A 223 6.93 -15.07 -1.59
N ILE A 224 7.96 -15.82 -1.17
CA ILE A 224 9.35 -15.34 -1.15
C ILE A 224 9.81 -14.96 -2.56
N LYS A 225 9.58 -15.84 -3.55
CA LYS A 225 9.95 -15.60 -4.96
C LYS A 225 9.26 -14.32 -5.48
N PHE A 226 7.95 -14.21 -5.27
CA PHE A 226 7.14 -13.06 -5.69
C PHE A 226 7.61 -11.75 -5.07
N ARG A 227 7.74 -11.70 -3.73
CA ARG A 227 8.21 -10.52 -3.01
C ARG A 227 9.59 -10.09 -3.46
N SER A 228 10.53 -11.04 -3.56
CA SER A 228 11.91 -10.75 -3.93
C SER A 228 12.02 -10.19 -5.35
N TRP A 229 11.24 -10.75 -6.28
CA TRP A 229 11.23 -10.31 -7.67
C TRP A 229 10.67 -8.88 -7.79
N HIS A 230 9.44 -8.67 -7.26
CA HIS A 230 8.75 -7.38 -7.37
C HIS A 230 9.47 -6.27 -6.62
N TRP A 231 9.99 -6.55 -5.41
CA TRP A 231 10.73 -5.55 -4.66
C TRP A 231 11.90 -4.98 -5.45
N ARG A 232 12.66 -5.81 -6.12
CA ARG A 232 13.85 -5.37 -6.88
C ARG A 232 13.49 -4.74 -8.21
N TRP A 233 12.46 -5.25 -8.87
CA TRP A 233 11.95 -4.64 -10.08
C TRP A 233 11.43 -3.23 -9.80
N SER A 234 10.58 -3.08 -8.82
CA SER A 234 9.95 -1.82 -8.44
C SER A 234 10.96 -0.81 -7.89
N GLU A 235 11.96 -1.27 -7.11
CA GLU A 235 13.07 -0.44 -6.62
C GLU A 235 13.82 0.24 -7.78
N PHE A 236 14.22 -0.54 -8.79
CA PHE A 236 14.94 0.02 -9.95
C PHE A 236 14.06 0.94 -10.77
N TYR A 237 12.80 0.53 -11.05
CA TYR A 237 11.84 1.33 -11.78
C TYR A 237 11.58 2.67 -11.10
N PHE A 238 11.35 2.66 -9.79
CA PHE A 238 11.17 3.87 -8.99
C PHE A 238 12.36 4.83 -9.09
N TYR A 239 13.58 4.33 -8.93
CA TYR A 239 14.77 5.17 -9.06
C TYR A 239 14.96 5.71 -10.47
N LYS A 240 14.75 4.86 -11.49
CA LYS A 240 14.85 5.27 -12.89
C LYS A 240 13.86 6.38 -13.24
N LYS A 241 12.59 6.20 -12.83
CA LYS A 241 11.52 7.16 -13.08
C LYS A 241 11.73 8.48 -12.35
N ASN A 242 12.14 8.43 -11.10
CA ASN A 242 12.13 9.59 -10.23
C ASN A 242 13.47 10.35 -10.17
N PHE A 243 14.58 9.68 -10.43
CA PHE A 243 15.93 10.25 -10.31
C PHE A 243 16.82 10.05 -11.55
N GLY A 244 16.31 9.38 -12.59
CA GLY A 244 17.04 9.12 -13.83
C GLY A 244 17.77 7.77 -13.86
N ALA A 245 18.09 7.34 -15.08
CA ALA A 245 18.70 6.03 -15.33
C ALA A 245 20.06 5.86 -14.65
N LEU A 246 20.94 6.84 -14.75
CA LEU A 246 22.28 6.79 -14.13
C LEU A 246 22.20 6.59 -12.61
N TYR A 247 21.28 7.30 -11.94
CA TYR A 247 21.07 7.14 -10.51
C TYR A 247 20.58 5.74 -10.17
N ALA A 248 19.61 5.21 -10.93
CA ALA A 248 19.08 3.85 -10.72
C ALA A 248 20.19 2.80 -10.87
N HIS A 249 21.03 2.91 -11.91
CA HIS A 249 22.16 2.01 -12.10
C HIS A 249 23.16 2.11 -10.95
N LYS A 250 23.54 3.32 -10.53
CA LYS A 250 24.45 3.53 -9.38
C LYS A 250 23.92 2.90 -8.10
N LYS A 251 22.61 2.95 -7.86
CA LYS A 251 21.96 2.42 -6.64
C LYS A 251 21.70 0.92 -6.67
N CYS A 252 21.51 0.33 -7.84
CA CYS A 252 20.97 -1.03 -7.95
C CYS A 252 21.89 -2.02 -8.65
N SER A 253 22.66 -1.63 -9.69
CA SER A 253 23.34 -2.61 -10.56
C SER A 253 24.38 -3.47 -9.84
N TYR A 254 25.09 -2.92 -8.87
CA TYR A 254 26.05 -3.69 -8.06
C TYR A 254 25.39 -4.87 -7.31
N LYS A 255 24.08 -4.77 -7.03
CA LYS A 255 23.31 -5.82 -6.36
C LYS A 255 23.20 -7.09 -7.22
N LEU A 256 23.32 -6.97 -8.56
CA LEU A 256 23.31 -8.15 -9.43
C LEU A 256 24.48 -9.10 -9.10
N ILE A 257 25.69 -8.56 -8.96
CA ILE A 257 26.88 -9.34 -8.59
C ILE A 257 26.70 -9.93 -7.19
N LYS A 258 26.22 -9.11 -6.24
CA LYS A 258 25.91 -9.59 -4.88
C LYS A 258 24.94 -10.79 -4.90
N PHE A 259 23.85 -10.70 -5.66
CA PHE A 259 22.86 -11.78 -5.70
C PHE A 259 23.42 -13.05 -6.37
N LEU A 260 24.25 -12.92 -7.40
CA LEU A 260 24.93 -14.06 -8.02
C LEU A 260 25.84 -14.79 -7.02
N ILE A 261 26.68 -14.06 -6.30
CA ILE A 261 27.53 -14.64 -5.26
C ILE A 261 26.72 -15.34 -4.18
N LEU A 262 25.65 -14.71 -3.70
CA LEU A 262 24.79 -15.31 -2.68
C LEU A 262 24.00 -16.51 -3.19
N MET A 263 23.61 -16.53 -4.47
CA MET A 263 22.99 -17.72 -5.08
C MET A 263 23.95 -18.92 -5.05
N ILE A 264 25.21 -18.73 -5.47
CA ILE A 264 26.24 -19.80 -5.45
C ILE A 264 26.45 -20.26 -4.00
N PHE A 265 26.66 -19.33 -3.09
CA PHE A 265 26.90 -19.62 -1.67
C PHE A 265 25.76 -20.45 -1.04
N PHE A 266 24.50 -20.02 -1.23
CA PHE A 266 23.35 -20.74 -0.66
C PHE A 266 23.01 -22.04 -1.40
N LYS A 267 23.38 -22.17 -2.66
CA LYS A 267 23.29 -23.43 -3.40
C LYS A 267 24.21 -24.49 -2.80
N ILE A 268 25.49 -24.11 -2.53
CA ILE A 268 26.47 -24.98 -1.89
C ILE A 268 26.02 -25.41 -0.49
N ARG A 269 25.39 -24.49 0.26
CA ARG A 269 24.86 -24.77 1.59
C ARG A 269 23.49 -25.47 1.61
N SER A 270 22.96 -25.86 0.47
CA SER A 270 21.65 -26.51 0.33
C SER A 270 20.48 -25.71 0.97
N ASN A 271 20.64 -24.38 1.12
CA ASN A 271 19.60 -23.50 1.64
C ASN A 271 18.71 -23.00 0.49
N ASN A 272 17.69 -23.78 0.17
CA ASN A 272 16.81 -23.51 -0.96
C ASN A 272 15.97 -22.21 -0.78
N GLU A 273 15.61 -21.83 0.43
CA GLU A 273 14.86 -20.59 0.69
C GLU A 273 15.71 -19.36 0.33
N MET A 274 16.92 -19.29 0.86
CA MET A 274 17.85 -18.19 0.59
C MET A 274 18.35 -18.17 -0.86
N PHE A 275 18.52 -19.36 -1.47
CA PHE A 275 18.82 -19.46 -2.90
C PHE A 275 17.70 -18.83 -3.73
N ASN A 276 16.44 -19.19 -3.49
CA ASN A 276 15.29 -18.64 -4.20
C ASN A 276 15.13 -17.14 -3.99
N LEU A 277 15.29 -16.64 -2.75
CA LEU A 277 15.26 -15.23 -2.46
C LEU A 277 16.24 -14.44 -3.33
N ASN A 278 17.50 -14.91 -3.40
CA ASN A 278 18.54 -14.22 -4.18
C ASN A 278 18.33 -14.39 -5.69
N LYS A 279 17.92 -15.59 -6.16
CA LYS A 279 17.60 -15.85 -7.56
C LYS A 279 16.50 -14.91 -8.07
N TYR A 280 15.40 -14.79 -7.35
CA TYR A 280 14.30 -13.95 -7.78
C TYR A 280 14.57 -12.45 -7.56
N SER A 281 15.40 -12.09 -6.58
CA SER A 281 15.93 -10.73 -6.47
C SER A 281 16.81 -10.36 -7.68
N PHE A 282 17.67 -11.26 -8.13
CA PHE A 282 18.47 -11.08 -9.34
C PHE A 282 17.58 -10.92 -10.58
N LEU A 283 16.65 -11.86 -10.79
CA LEU A 283 15.76 -11.86 -11.95
C LEU A 283 14.89 -10.60 -12.00
N GLY A 284 14.32 -10.17 -10.86
CA GLY A 284 13.51 -8.94 -10.79
C GLY A 284 14.32 -7.71 -11.19
N LEU A 285 15.51 -7.54 -10.62
CA LEU A 285 16.39 -6.42 -10.94
C LEU A 285 16.87 -6.46 -12.38
N PHE A 286 17.30 -7.63 -12.87
CA PHE A 286 17.76 -7.80 -14.25
C PHE A 286 16.67 -7.45 -15.26
N ASN A 287 15.44 -7.94 -15.04
CA ASN A 287 14.31 -7.64 -15.92
C ASN A 287 13.96 -6.14 -15.92
N ALA A 288 14.07 -5.46 -14.78
CA ALA A 288 13.86 -4.02 -14.70
C ALA A 288 14.94 -3.23 -15.47
N ILE A 289 16.21 -3.65 -15.38
CA ILE A 289 17.34 -3.03 -16.07
C ILE A 289 17.18 -3.12 -17.59
N ILE A 290 16.78 -4.29 -18.10
CA ILE A 290 16.56 -4.50 -19.55
C ILE A 290 15.19 -3.99 -20.03
N GLY A 291 14.44 -3.29 -19.19
CA GLY A 291 13.20 -2.61 -19.56
C GLY A 291 11.97 -3.50 -19.69
N LYS A 292 11.99 -4.73 -19.21
CA LYS A 292 10.80 -5.57 -19.20
C LYS A 292 9.78 -5.05 -18.20
N ARG A 293 8.49 -5.18 -18.53
CA ARG A 293 7.38 -4.82 -17.63
C ARG A 293 7.38 -5.68 -16.37
N SER A 294 6.66 -5.26 -15.35
CA SER A 294 6.42 -6.06 -14.13
C SER A 294 5.45 -7.21 -14.43
N PHE A 295 5.98 -8.34 -14.84
CA PHE A 295 5.19 -9.48 -15.39
C PHE A 295 5.09 -10.69 -14.46
N TYR A 296 5.95 -10.83 -13.44
CA TYR A 296 5.97 -12.03 -12.61
C TYR A 296 4.68 -12.16 -11.82
N ARG A 297 4.00 -13.28 -11.97
CA ARG A 297 2.76 -13.61 -11.25
C ARG A 297 2.93 -14.97 -10.58
N ILE A 298 2.16 -15.18 -9.50
CA ILE A 298 2.02 -16.50 -8.89
C ILE A 298 0.71 -17.06 -9.42
N GLU A 299 0.77 -18.22 -10.05
CA GLU A 299 -0.40 -19.02 -10.40
C GLU A 299 -0.74 -19.92 -9.21
N TYR A 300 -2.03 -19.99 -8.82
CA TYR A 300 -2.57 -20.83 -7.75
C TYR A 300 -3.58 -21.80 -8.32
#